data_6cedde15ce8eaadf19c2d56f6cdfb7bb
#
_entry.id   6cedde15ce8eaadf19c2d56f6cdfb7bb
#
_cell.length_a   1.000
_cell.length_b   1.000
_cell.length_c   1.000
_cell.angle_alpha   90.00
_cell.angle_beta   90.00
_cell.angle_gamma   90.00
#
_symmetry.space_group_name_H-M   'P 1'
#
loop_
_entity.id
_entity.type
_entity.pdbx_description
1 polymer ?
#
loop_
_entity_poly.entity_id
_entity_poly.type
_entity_poly.pdbx_seq_one_letter_code
_entity_poly.pdbx_strand_id
1 'polypeptide(L)'
;MIRLDHLPKHEDIQIYQDDEMFCINTDTMVLGEFLEVYKQDVVLDIGTNTGALMLYASLFNPRRLVGIDINKKALELAKKNMELNNVQNYELIYADGNTFRLDEEVDVVIFNPPYFKTPSKDLGNNEYLALAKHEDNFSLESMVNCINRNLRNNGTVYFLFQTSRLNEVIKLFNSKKLIIKKMKFVYDVNKDFSNVVLIKAVKGAKEGLVVEKPIIIDRK
;
A
#
# COMPACT_ATOMS: atom_id res chain seq x y z
N MET A 1 11.19 -16.69 -10.36
CA MET A 1 12.45 -16.21 -11.01
C MET A 1 12.54 -14.71 -10.81
N ILE A 2 13.74 -14.23 -10.39
CA ILE A 2 13.96 -12.78 -10.22
C ILE A 2 14.23 -12.16 -11.58
N ARG A 3 13.51 -11.11 -11.92
CA ARG A 3 13.70 -10.30 -13.14
C ARG A 3 13.86 -8.82 -12.79
N LEU A 4 14.57 -8.09 -13.64
CA LEU A 4 14.66 -6.64 -13.57
C LEU A 4 13.58 -6.03 -14.46
N ASP A 5 12.88 -5.05 -13.94
CA ASP A 5 11.79 -4.34 -14.59
C ASP A 5 11.89 -2.84 -14.29
N HIS A 6 10.98 -2.03 -14.80
CA HIS A 6 10.89 -0.61 -14.50
C HIS A 6 9.65 -0.31 -13.66
N LEU A 7 9.75 0.71 -12.81
CA LEU A 7 8.60 1.20 -12.08
C LEU A 7 7.60 1.80 -13.08
N PRO A 8 6.33 1.35 -13.12
CA PRO A 8 5.37 1.84 -14.10
C PRO A 8 5.27 3.37 -14.08
N LYS A 9 5.34 4.00 -15.27
CA LYS A 9 5.43 5.45 -15.54
C LYS A 9 6.72 6.14 -15.12
N HIS A 10 7.68 5.41 -14.58
CA HIS A 10 8.99 5.94 -14.16
C HIS A 10 10.09 5.02 -14.68
N GLU A 11 10.40 5.12 -15.98
CA GLU A 11 11.38 4.26 -16.68
C GLU A 11 12.82 4.42 -16.19
N ASP A 12 13.13 5.50 -15.51
CA ASP A 12 14.40 5.78 -14.85
C ASP A 12 14.58 5.03 -13.53
N ILE A 13 13.49 4.47 -12.97
CA ILE A 13 13.51 3.68 -11.73
C ILE A 13 13.39 2.20 -12.06
N GLN A 14 14.41 1.45 -11.68
CA GLN A 14 14.47 0.01 -11.88
C GLN A 14 14.05 -0.75 -10.64
N ILE A 15 13.42 -1.91 -10.82
CA ILE A 15 12.96 -2.75 -9.73
C ILE A 15 13.13 -4.24 -10.04
N TYR A 16 13.76 -4.96 -9.13
CA TYR A 16 13.75 -6.43 -9.16
C TYR A 16 12.41 -6.94 -8.65
N GLN A 17 11.83 -7.87 -9.40
CA GLN A 17 10.61 -8.58 -9.03
C GLN A 17 10.86 -10.09 -9.05
N ASP A 18 10.18 -10.83 -8.18
CA ASP A 18 10.23 -12.29 -8.18
C ASP A 18 8.83 -12.84 -8.50
N ASP A 19 8.73 -13.71 -9.52
CA ASP A 19 7.47 -14.33 -9.96
C ASP A 19 6.83 -15.22 -8.88
N GLU A 20 7.57 -15.58 -7.83
CA GLU A 20 7.05 -16.28 -6.66
C GLU A 20 6.40 -15.33 -5.64
N MET A 21 6.52 -14.01 -5.81
CA MET A 21 5.96 -12.98 -4.95
C MET A 21 4.86 -12.20 -5.66
N PHE A 22 4.22 -11.27 -4.93
CA PHE A 22 3.34 -10.30 -5.58
C PHE A 22 4.16 -9.31 -6.39
N CYS A 23 4.05 -9.41 -7.70
CA CYS A 23 4.64 -8.44 -8.60
C CYS A 23 3.83 -7.14 -8.63
N ILE A 24 4.50 -6.06 -9.05
CA ILE A 24 3.83 -4.80 -9.34
C ILE A 24 2.70 -5.05 -10.33
N ASN A 25 1.56 -4.52 -10.01
CA ASN A 25 0.37 -4.55 -10.85
C ASN A 25 -0.21 -3.15 -11.02
N THR A 26 -1.30 -3.05 -11.76
CA THR A 26 -1.99 -1.77 -11.98
C THR A 26 -2.41 -1.09 -10.67
N ASP A 27 -2.78 -1.86 -9.65
CA ASP A 27 -3.22 -1.32 -8.35
C ASP A 27 -2.05 -0.65 -7.61
N THR A 28 -0.87 -1.28 -7.63
CA THR A 28 0.36 -0.67 -7.10
C THR A 28 0.69 0.63 -7.82
N MET A 29 0.60 0.64 -9.16
CA MET A 29 0.87 1.82 -9.98
C MET A 29 -0.10 2.96 -9.65
N VAL A 30 -1.41 2.72 -9.67
CA VAL A 30 -2.40 3.79 -9.43
C VAL A 30 -2.35 4.33 -8.01
N LEU A 31 -1.99 3.49 -7.02
CA LEU A 31 -1.77 3.95 -5.65
C LEU A 31 -0.50 4.79 -5.56
N GLY A 32 0.60 4.35 -6.18
CA GLY A 32 1.86 5.10 -6.22
C GLY A 32 1.69 6.49 -6.83
N GLU A 33 0.99 6.58 -7.97
CA GLU A 33 0.66 7.85 -8.64
C GLU A 33 -0.34 8.73 -7.87
N PHE A 34 -1.03 8.17 -6.87
CA PHE A 34 -1.98 8.90 -6.03
C PHE A 34 -1.34 9.49 -4.78
N LEU A 35 -0.09 9.18 -4.50
CA LEU A 35 0.62 9.67 -3.32
C LEU A 35 0.89 11.18 -3.43
N GLU A 36 0.77 11.85 -2.30
CA GLU A 36 1.24 13.22 -2.07
C GLU A 36 2.06 13.19 -0.78
N VAL A 37 3.38 13.31 -0.89
CA VAL A 37 4.32 13.22 0.24
C VAL A 37 5.19 14.48 0.26
N TYR A 38 5.57 14.95 1.43
CA TYR A 38 6.43 16.13 1.59
C TYR A 38 7.82 15.74 2.08
N LYS A 39 8.82 16.60 1.83
CA LYS A 39 10.23 16.34 2.19
C LYS A 39 10.47 16.09 3.68
N GLN A 40 9.65 16.66 4.55
CA GLN A 40 9.76 16.47 6.00
C GLN A 40 9.04 15.23 6.52
N ASP A 41 8.26 14.55 5.67
CA ASP A 41 7.42 13.44 6.11
C ASP A 41 8.25 12.20 6.44
N VAL A 42 7.81 11.48 7.45
CA VAL A 42 8.13 10.07 7.69
C VAL A 42 7.00 9.22 7.12
N VAL A 43 7.34 8.31 6.24
CA VAL A 43 6.40 7.46 5.51
C VAL A 43 6.52 6.03 6.00
N LEU A 44 5.41 5.38 6.33
CA LEU A 44 5.32 3.95 6.64
C LEU A 44 4.55 3.24 5.54
N ASP A 45 5.19 2.26 4.90
CA ASP A 45 4.58 1.33 3.94
C ASP A 45 4.32 -0.01 4.64
N ILE A 46 3.04 -0.36 4.82
CA ILE A 46 2.62 -1.59 5.51
C ILE A 46 2.45 -2.70 4.48
N GLY A 47 3.17 -3.82 4.66
CA GLY A 47 3.23 -4.89 3.67
C GLY A 47 4.00 -4.44 2.43
N THR A 48 5.21 -3.91 2.65
CA THR A 48 6.00 -3.25 1.59
C THR A 48 6.41 -4.18 0.47
N ASN A 49 6.38 -5.49 0.69
CA ASN A 49 6.78 -6.50 -0.29
C ASN A 49 8.15 -6.17 -0.90
N THR A 50 8.25 -6.00 -2.21
CA THR A 50 9.49 -5.66 -2.93
C THR A 50 9.86 -4.17 -2.86
N GLY A 51 9.15 -3.35 -2.09
CA GLY A 51 9.42 -1.93 -1.89
C GLY A 51 8.90 -1.01 -2.99
N ALA A 52 7.99 -1.48 -3.86
CA ALA A 52 7.50 -0.69 -4.99
C ALA A 52 6.85 0.64 -4.56
N LEU A 53 5.99 0.64 -3.54
CA LEU A 53 5.35 1.86 -3.04
C LEU A 53 6.35 2.78 -2.30
N MET A 54 7.37 2.21 -1.67
CA MET A 54 8.48 3.00 -1.13
C MET A 54 9.26 3.71 -2.24
N LEU A 55 9.46 3.06 -3.41
CA LEU A 55 10.09 3.71 -4.58
C LEU A 55 9.22 4.87 -5.10
N TYR A 56 7.90 4.71 -5.24
CA TYR A 56 7.01 5.82 -5.57
C TYR A 56 7.10 6.96 -4.53
N ALA A 57 7.12 6.63 -3.24
CA ALA A 57 7.24 7.63 -2.19
C ALA A 57 8.62 8.33 -2.22
N SER A 58 9.70 7.64 -2.60
CA SER A 58 11.05 8.20 -2.68
C SER A 58 11.18 9.34 -3.69
N LEU A 59 10.32 9.39 -4.71
CA LEU A 59 10.28 10.48 -5.71
C LEU A 59 10.02 11.85 -5.08
N PHE A 60 9.36 11.89 -3.94
CA PHE A 60 9.09 13.12 -3.17
C PHE A 60 10.24 13.50 -2.23
N ASN A 61 11.28 12.65 -2.13
CA ASN A 61 12.43 12.84 -1.25
C ASN A 61 12.03 13.10 0.22
N PRO A 62 11.24 12.20 0.86
CA PRO A 62 10.81 12.35 2.25
C PRO A 62 11.97 12.24 3.23
N ARG A 63 11.76 12.67 4.48
CA ARG A 63 12.76 12.59 5.55
C ARG A 63 13.18 11.15 5.86
N ARG A 64 12.22 10.21 5.85
CA ARG A 64 12.47 8.79 6.13
C ARG A 64 11.37 7.93 5.49
N LEU A 65 11.78 6.79 4.97
CA LEU A 65 10.90 5.73 4.48
C LEU A 65 11.04 4.52 5.40
N VAL A 66 9.93 3.97 5.87
CA VAL A 66 9.91 2.73 6.66
C VAL A 66 9.03 1.73 5.94
N GLY A 67 9.56 0.57 5.61
CA GLY A 67 8.80 -0.54 5.05
C GLY A 67 8.72 -1.69 6.03
N ILE A 68 7.54 -2.23 6.28
CA ILE A 68 7.37 -3.45 7.09
C ILE A 68 6.77 -4.57 6.27
N ASP A 69 7.25 -5.79 6.52
CA ASP A 69 6.67 -7.00 5.95
C ASP A 69 6.94 -8.21 6.86
N ILE A 70 6.08 -9.22 6.81
CA ILE A 70 6.29 -10.51 7.50
C ILE A 70 7.13 -11.48 6.67
N ASN A 71 7.53 -11.08 5.47
CA ASN A 71 8.28 -11.88 4.54
C ASN A 71 9.71 -11.38 4.41
N LYS A 72 10.66 -12.13 4.99
CA LYS A 72 12.09 -11.77 4.97
C LYS A 72 12.66 -11.68 3.55
N LYS A 73 12.28 -12.61 2.67
CA LYS A 73 12.78 -12.60 1.28
C LYS A 73 12.27 -11.38 0.51
N ALA A 74 11.04 -10.94 0.77
CA ALA A 74 10.51 -9.72 0.19
C ALA A 74 11.31 -8.50 0.66
N LEU A 75 11.63 -8.41 1.96
CA LEU A 75 12.46 -7.34 2.51
C LEU A 75 13.90 -7.34 1.94
N GLU A 76 14.49 -8.53 1.72
CA GLU A 76 15.80 -8.64 1.06
C GLU A 76 15.74 -8.07 -0.38
N LEU A 77 14.67 -8.33 -1.11
CA LEU A 77 14.47 -7.80 -2.45
C LEU A 77 14.16 -6.30 -2.42
N ALA A 78 13.34 -5.85 -1.46
CA ALA A 78 13.09 -4.43 -1.23
C ALA A 78 14.40 -3.66 -0.95
N LYS A 79 15.29 -4.23 -0.13
CA LYS A 79 16.61 -3.65 0.14
C LYS A 79 17.41 -3.46 -1.15
N LYS A 80 17.50 -4.50 -1.99
CA LYS A 80 18.19 -4.42 -3.29
C LYS A 80 17.58 -3.34 -4.19
N ASN A 81 16.27 -3.19 -4.16
CA ASN A 81 15.55 -2.18 -4.95
C ASN A 81 15.82 -0.75 -4.46
N MET A 82 15.89 -0.54 -3.14
CA MET A 82 16.27 0.77 -2.58
C MET A 82 17.73 1.13 -2.95
N GLU A 83 18.65 0.17 -2.79
CA GLU A 83 20.07 0.34 -3.12
C GLU A 83 20.29 0.61 -4.64
N LEU A 84 19.59 -0.12 -5.52
CA LEU A 84 19.64 0.03 -6.97
C LEU A 84 19.27 1.46 -7.42
N ASN A 85 18.32 2.08 -6.73
CA ASN A 85 17.82 3.43 -7.02
C ASN A 85 18.44 4.51 -6.13
N ASN A 86 19.54 4.20 -5.41
CA ASN A 86 20.27 5.13 -4.55
C ASN A 86 19.40 5.81 -3.46
N VAL A 87 18.34 5.16 -3.00
CA VAL A 87 17.53 5.65 -1.88
C VAL A 87 18.34 5.46 -0.59
N GLN A 88 18.59 6.54 0.17
CA GLN A 88 19.48 6.49 1.34
C GLN A 88 18.73 6.50 2.68
N ASN A 89 17.56 7.11 2.73
CA ASN A 89 16.80 7.41 3.95
C ASN A 89 15.67 6.39 4.18
N TYR A 90 15.99 5.09 4.09
CA TYR A 90 15.01 4.02 4.29
C TYR A 90 15.39 3.06 5.42
N GLU A 91 14.39 2.41 5.93
CA GLU A 91 14.50 1.31 6.89
C GLU A 91 13.51 0.21 6.52
N LEU A 92 13.94 -1.05 6.62
CA LEU A 92 13.12 -2.22 6.36
C LEU A 92 13.06 -3.09 7.62
N ILE A 93 11.85 -3.37 8.09
CA ILE A 93 11.63 -4.04 9.37
C ILE A 93 10.81 -5.32 9.13
N TYR A 94 11.35 -6.45 9.58
CA TYR A 94 10.58 -7.70 9.66
C TYR A 94 9.61 -7.61 10.83
N ALA A 95 8.32 -7.47 10.52
CA ALA A 95 7.30 -7.25 11.54
C ALA A 95 5.91 -7.73 11.09
N ASP A 96 5.11 -8.16 12.07
CA ASP A 96 3.70 -8.42 11.90
C ASP A 96 2.90 -7.13 12.13
N GLY A 97 2.14 -6.70 11.12
CA GLY A 97 1.27 -5.52 11.18
C GLY A 97 0.26 -5.56 12.32
N ASN A 98 -0.14 -6.74 12.82
CA ASN A 98 -1.04 -6.85 13.95
C ASN A 98 -0.48 -6.24 15.24
N THR A 99 0.82 -6.38 15.45
CA THR A 99 1.50 -5.96 16.69
C THR A 99 2.44 -4.78 16.49
N PHE A 100 2.83 -4.50 15.23
CA PHE A 100 3.83 -3.50 14.91
C PHE A 100 3.44 -2.10 15.40
N ARG A 101 4.41 -1.42 16.02
CA ARG A 101 4.37 -0.02 16.40
C ARG A 101 5.78 0.56 16.28
N LEU A 102 5.89 1.72 15.61
CA LEU A 102 7.11 2.53 15.64
C LEU A 102 7.22 3.30 16.95
N ASP A 103 8.46 3.65 17.34
CA ASP A 103 8.72 4.48 18.52
C ASP A 103 8.24 5.93 18.29
N GLU A 104 8.28 6.41 17.04
CA GLU A 104 7.71 7.70 16.63
C GLU A 104 6.50 7.51 15.71
N GLU A 105 5.47 8.35 15.86
CA GLU A 105 4.34 8.37 14.93
C GLU A 105 4.77 8.94 13.59
N VAL A 106 4.21 8.42 12.49
CA VAL A 106 4.54 8.81 11.12
C VAL A 106 3.57 9.85 10.56
N ASP A 107 4.03 10.59 9.55
CA ASP A 107 3.23 11.60 8.84
C ASP A 107 2.31 10.96 7.80
N VAL A 108 2.80 9.91 7.13
CA VAL A 108 2.10 9.23 6.04
C VAL A 108 2.15 7.73 6.26
N VAL A 109 1.01 7.07 6.06
CA VAL A 109 0.92 5.61 5.93
C VAL A 109 0.46 5.28 4.52
N ILE A 110 1.12 4.33 3.88
CA ILE A 110 0.71 3.74 2.59
C ILE A 110 0.31 2.30 2.87
N PHE A 111 -0.80 1.85 2.28
CA PHE A 111 -1.24 0.49 2.43
C PHE A 111 -2.00 -0.03 1.22
N ASN A 112 -1.45 -1.06 0.61
CA ASN A 112 -2.05 -1.82 -0.49
C ASN A 112 -2.25 -3.27 -0.05
N PRO A 113 -3.32 -3.59 0.67
CA PRO A 113 -3.51 -4.94 1.19
C PRO A 113 -3.78 -5.96 0.08
N PRO A 114 -3.41 -7.23 0.27
CA PRO A 114 -3.83 -8.30 -0.63
C PRO A 114 -5.36 -8.49 -0.55
N TYR A 115 -6.03 -8.58 -1.73
CA TYR A 115 -7.50 -8.60 -1.83
C TYR A 115 -8.10 -9.99 -1.90
N PHE A 116 -7.90 -10.89 -1.02
CA PHE A 116 -8.39 -12.24 -1.24
C PHE A 116 -9.52 -12.67 -0.31
N LYS A 117 -10.77 -12.50 -0.81
CA LYS A 117 -11.85 -13.46 -0.60
C LYS A 117 -11.97 -14.32 -1.86
N THR A 118 -11.01 -15.18 -2.15
CA THR A 118 -11.18 -16.18 -3.18
C THR A 118 -11.24 -17.56 -2.54
N PRO A 119 -12.29 -18.37 -2.81
CA PRO A 119 -12.33 -19.75 -2.36
C PRO A 119 -11.10 -20.49 -2.88
N SER A 120 -10.50 -21.28 -2.03
CA SER A 120 -9.22 -21.98 -2.14
C SER A 120 -9.11 -23.05 -3.24
N LYS A 121 -9.61 -22.85 -4.46
CA LYS A 121 -9.60 -23.91 -5.48
C LYS A 121 -8.42 -23.91 -6.44
N ASP A 122 -7.65 -22.81 -6.54
CA ASP A 122 -6.54 -22.70 -7.52
C ASP A 122 -5.20 -22.29 -6.92
N LEU A 123 -4.96 -22.67 -5.68
CA LEU A 123 -3.71 -22.38 -5.01
C LEU A 123 -2.75 -23.55 -5.17
N GLY A 124 -1.90 -23.53 -6.18
CA GLY A 124 -0.72 -24.38 -6.19
C GLY A 124 0.07 -24.27 -4.88
N ASN A 125 0.95 -25.23 -4.58
CA ASN A 125 1.77 -25.34 -3.38
C ASN A 125 2.73 -24.15 -3.13
N ASN A 126 2.29 -22.92 -3.36
CA ASN A 126 3.10 -21.75 -3.16
C ASN A 126 2.84 -21.18 -1.75
N GLU A 127 3.74 -21.50 -0.80
CA GLU A 127 3.71 -21.05 0.59
C GLU A 127 3.61 -19.51 0.70
N TYR A 128 4.14 -18.78 -0.27
CA TYR A 128 4.12 -17.32 -0.34
C TYR A 128 2.72 -16.76 -0.54
N LEU A 129 2.00 -17.33 -1.51
CA LEU A 129 0.61 -16.97 -1.77
C LEU A 129 -0.30 -17.41 -0.61
N ALA A 130 0.07 -18.47 0.10
CA ALA A 130 -0.64 -18.93 1.29
C ALA A 130 -0.47 -17.95 2.47
N LEU A 131 0.76 -17.49 2.76
CA LEU A 131 1.04 -16.52 3.84
C LEU A 131 0.34 -15.17 3.59
N ALA A 132 0.32 -14.70 2.35
CA ALA A 132 -0.32 -13.43 1.99
C ALA A 132 -1.85 -13.53 1.90
N LYS A 133 -2.42 -14.74 1.80
CA LYS A 133 -3.88 -15.00 1.67
C LYS A 133 -4.60 -15.17 3.00
N HIS A 134 -3.90 -15.27 4.11
CA HIS A 134 -4.52 -15.38 5.42
C HIS A 134 -5.09 -14.02 5.87
N GLU A 135 -6.23 -13.59 5.25
CA GLU A 135 -7.12 -12.58 5.84
C GLU A 135 -7.49 -12.94 7.29
N ASP A 136 -7.47 -14.22 7.63
CA ASP A 136 -7.68 -14.71 9.00
C ASP A 136 -6.62 -14.17 9.97
N ASN A 137 -5.42 -13.82 9.49
CA ASN A 137 -4.33 -13.32 10.33
C ASN A 137 -4.20 -11.79 10.32
N PHE A 138 -4.69 -11.08 9.27
CA PHE A 138 -4.62 -9.61 9.19
C PHE A 138 -5.91 -9.04 8.62
N SER A 139 -6.96 -9.01 9.45
CA SER A 139 -8.29 -8.53 9.09
C SER A 139 -8.28 -7.03 8.74
N LEU A 140 -9.32 -6.54 8.05
CA LEU A 140 -9.46 -5.11 7.77
C LEU A 140 -9.45 -4.27 9.07
N GLU A 141 -10.02 -4.77 10.16
CA GLU A 141 -9.95 -4.10 11.46
C GLU A 141 -8.51 -4.04 11.99
N SER A 142 -7.74 -5.13 11.90
CA SER A 142 -6.33 -5.17 12.26
C SER A 142 -5.52 -4.18 11.43
N MET A 143 -5.78 -4.10 10.12
CA MET A 143 -5.16 -3.15 9.20
C MET A 143 -5.40 -1.72 9.65
N VAL A 144 -6.65 -1.35 9.89
CA VAL A 144 -7.03 0.00 10.34
C VAL A 144 -6.46 0.31 11.73
N ASN A 145 -6.38 -0.68 12.61
CA ASN A 145 -5.72 -0.52 13.91
C ASN A 145 -4.21 -0.26 13.76
N CYS A 146 -3.53 -0.97 12.86
CA CYS A 146 -2.12 -0.74 12.56
C CYS A 146 -1.87 0.67 12.03
N ILE A 147 -2.67 1.12 11.08
CA ILE A 147 -2.63 2.49 10.55
C ILE A 147 -2.80 3.49 11.69
N ASN A 148 -3.89 3.36 12.45
CA ASN A 148 -4.22 4.33 13.50
C ASN A 148 -3.18 4.40 14.63
N ARG A 149 -2.53 3.29 14.95
CA ARG A 149 -1.51 3.17 16.00
C ARG A 149 -0.20 3.87 15.65
N ASN A 150 0.14 3.90 14.36
CA ASN A 150 1.40 4.45 13.87
C ASN A 150 1.26 5.88 13.28
N LEU A 151 0.05 6.26 12.83
CA LEU A 151 -0.19 7.55 12.20
C LEU A 151 -0.40 8.65 13.24
N ARG A 152 0.31 9.77 13.13
CA ARG A 152 0.10 10.95 13.99
C ARG A 152 -1.24 11.66 13.74
N ASN A 153 -1.66 12.51 14.67
CA ASN A 153 -2.78 13.41 14.42
C ASN A 153 -2.45 14.35 13.24
N ASN A 154 -3.42 14.59 12.36
CA ASN A 154 -3.28 15.27 11.08
C ASN A 154 -2.36 14.53 10.07
N GLY A 155 -1.91 13.32 10.38
CA GLY A 155 -1.23 12.45 9.43
C GLY A 155 -2.19 11.89 8.38
N THR A 156 -1.65 11.51 7.24
CA THR A 156 -2.39 11.04 6.07
C THR A 156 -2.21 9.55 5.84
N VAL A 157 -3.27 8.84 5.51
CA VAL A 157 -3.20 7.47 4.99
C VAL A 157 -3.65 7.43 3.54
N TYR A 158 -2.86 6.76 2.71
CA TYR A 158 -3.18 6.36 1.35
C TYR A 158 -3.48 4.87 1.33
N PHE A 159 -4.69 4.54 0.93
CA PHE A 159 -5.23 3.19 1.02
C PHE A 159 -5.94 2.83 -0.26
N LEU A 160 -5.66 1.67 -0.80
CA LEU A 160 -6.36 1.13 -1.95
C LEU A 160 -7.16 -0.09 -1.49
N PHE A 161 -8.44 -0.15 -1.86
CA PHE A 161 -9.29 -1.26 -1.42
C PHE A 161 -10.39 -1.60 -2.43
N GLN A 162 -11.02 -2.75 -2.22
CA GLN A 162 -12.15 -3.19 -3.06
C GLN A 162 -13.38 -2.31 -2.87
N THR A 163 -13.99 -1.85 -3.96
CA THR A 163 -15.20 -1.04 -3.94
C THR A 163 -16.38 -1.76 -3.29
N SER A 164 -16.48 -3.08 -3.43
CA SER A 164 -17.53 -3.91 -2.84
C SER A 164 -17.54 -3.88 -1.30
N ARG A 165 -16.41 -3.56 -0.68
CA ARG A 165 -16.25 -3.45 0.78
C ARG A 165 -16.10 -2.01 1.28
N LEU A 166 -16.38 -1.02 0.43
CA LEU A 166 -16.20 0.40 0.76
C LEU A 166 -16.98 0.82 2.01
N ASN A 167 -18.21 0.33 2.20
CA ASN A 167 -19.00 0.62 3.38
C ASN A 167 -18.34 0.14 4.70
N GLU A 168 -17.66 -0.99 4.65
CA GLU A 168 -16.91 -1.54 5.80
C GLU A 168 -15.71 -0.63 6.12
N VAL A 169 -14.95 -0.23 5.10
CA VAL A 169 -13.84 0.71 5.24
C VAL A 169 -14.29 2.04 5.86
N ILE A 170 -15.37 2.65 5.33
CA ILE A 170 -15.89 3.92 5.83
C ILE A 170 -16.24 3.82 7.32
N LYS A 171 -16.94 2.75 7.73
CA LYS A 171 -17.31 2.54 9.12
C LYS A 171 -16.10 2.41 10.05
N LEU A 172 -15.11 1.60 9.65
CA LEU A 172 -13.90 1.37 10.42
C LEU A 172 -13.03 2.63 10.51
N PHE A 173 -12.84 3.33 9.40
CA PHE A 173 -12.08 4.58 9.37
C PHE A 173 -12.70 5.62 10.29
N ASN A 174 -14.01 5.85 10.20
CA ASN A 174 -14.72 6.79 11.07
C ASN A 174 -14.60 6.41 12.55
N SER A 175 -14.66 5.11 12.91
CA SER A 175 -14.49 4.63 14.28
C SER A 175 -13.13 4.96 14.89
N LYS A 176 -12.11 5.14 14.03
CA LYS A 176 -10.73 5.50 14.42
C LYS A 176 -10.38 6.96 14.12
N LYS A 177 -11.37 7.79 13.81
CA LYS A 177 -11.19 9.21 13.43
C LYS A 177 -10.28 9.39 12.21
N LEU A 178 -10.22 8.41 11.31
CA LEU A 178 -9.58 8.53 10.01
C LEU A 178 -10.63 9.09 9.03
N ILE A 179 -10.60 10.39 8.79
CA ILE A 179 -11.61 11.07 7.99
C ILE A 179 -11.22 11.04 6.53
N ILE A 180 -12.06 10.40 5.70
CA ILE A 180 -11.80 10.29 4.27
C ILE A 180 -11.95 11.67 3.63
N LYS A 181 -10.89 12.13 2.96
CA LYS A 181 -10.81 13.45 2.32
C LYS A 181 -10.90 13.39 0.81
N LYS A 182 -10.36 12.31 0.22
CA LYS A 182 -10.45 12.09 -1.23
C LYS A 182 -10.75 10.63 -1.52
N MET A 183 -11.55 10.40 -2.54
CA MET A 183 -11.74 9.09 -3.18
C MET A 183 -11.53 9.23 -4.69
N LYS A 184 -10.90 8.23 -5.29
CA LYS A 184 -10.76 8.13 -6.73
C LYS A 184 -11.02 6.68 -7.15
N PHE A 185 -12.07 6.46 -7.93
CA PHE A 185 -12.43 5.13 -8.41
C PHE A 185 -11.59 4.75 -9.63
N VAL A 186 -11.23 3.47 -9.72
CA VAL A 186 -10.47 2.91 -10.84
C VAL A 186 -11.39 2.00 -11.65
N TYR A 187 -11.63 2.36 -12.91
CA TYR A 187 -12.44 1.59 -13.85
C TYR A 187 -11.56 0.88 -14.85
N ASP A 188 -11.92 -0.35 -15.17
CA ASP A 188 -11.40 -1.07 -16.32
C ASP A 188 -12.27 -0.73 -17.54
N VAL A 189 -11.67 -0.46 -18.71
CA VAL A 189 -12.42 -0.16 -19.95
C VAL A 189 -13.39 -1.27 -20.34
N ASN A 190 -13.15 -2.49 -19.89
CA ASN A 190 -13.96 -3.67 -20.17
C ASN A 190 -15.05 -3.92 -19.13
N LYS A 191 -15.28 -3.00 -18.18
CA LYS A 191 -16.24 -3.17 -17.07
C LYS A 191 -17.09 -1.93 -16.85
N ASP A 192 -18.36 -2.12 -16.56
CA ASP A 192 -19.30 -1.06 -16.25
C ASP A 192 -19.24 -0.58 -14.79
N PHE A 193 -18.37 -1.16 -13.97
CA PHE A 193 -18.24 -0.84 -12.55
C PHE A 193 -16.79 -0.80 -12.12
N SER A 194 -16.53 -0.03 -11.05
CA SER A 194 -15.22 0.01 -10.41
C SER A 194 -15.04 -1.14 -9.44
N ASN A 195 -13.92 -1.86 -9.53
CA ASN A 195 -13.53 -2.87 -8.56
C ASN A 195 -12.72 -2.30 -7.41
N VAL A 196 -12.07 -1.16 -7.62
CA VAL A 196 -11.04 -0.62 -6.73
C VAL A 196 -11.24 0.87 -6.52
N VAL A 197 -11.05 1.33 -5.30
CA VAL A 197 -11.07 2.73 -4.91
C VAL A 197 -9.78 3.10 -4.19
N LEU A 198 -9.19 4.22 -4.60
CA LEU A 198 -8.11 4.90 -3.90
C LEU A 198 -8.72 5.83 -2.85
N ILE A 199 -8.21 5.78 -1.65
CA ILE A 199 -8.70 6.56 -0.51
C ILE A 199 -7.52 7.33 0.09
N LYS A 200 -7.71 8.65 0.23
CA LYS A 200 -6.88 9.50 1.08
C LYS A 200 -7.70 9.88 2.31
N ALA A 201 -7.25 9.49 3.49
CA ALA A 201 -7.88 9.90 4.74
C ALA A 201 -6.86 10.59 5.66
N VAL A 202 -7.35 11.45 6.56
CA VAL A 202 -6.53 12.22 7.50
C VAL A 202 -7.04 11.99 8.92
N LYS A 203 -6.14 11.63 9.83
CA LYS A 203 -6.49 11.36 11.23
C LYS A 203 -6.88 12.64 11.96
N GLY A 204 -8.07 12.64 12.56
CA GLY A 204 -8.57 13.75 13.36
C GLY A 204 -8.99 15.00 12.55
N ALA A 205 -9.06 14.92 11.23
CA ALA A 205 -9.53 16.03 10.38
C ALA A 205 -11.02 16.31 10.56
N LYS A 206 -11.46 17.48 10.07
CA LYS A 206 -12.88 17.77 9.90
C LYS A 206 -13.44 17.01 8.70
N GLU A 207 -14.74 16.77 8.69
CA GLU A 207 -15.45 16.18 7.54
C GLU A 207 -15.25 16.99 6.25
N GLY A 208 -15.57 16.36 5.12
CA GLY A 208 -15.47 16.96 3.79
C GLY A 208 -14.75 16.03 2.82
N LEU A 209 -15.54 15.24 2.07
CA LEU A 209 -15.06 14.28 1.06
C LEU A 209 -15.13 14.90 -0.33
N VAL A 210 -14.07 14.74 -1.10
CA VAL A 210 -14.03 15.01 -2.55
C VAL A 210 -13.91 13.68 -3.29
N VAL A 211 -14.81 13.42 -4.22
CA VAL A 211 -14.68 12.33 -5.19
C VAL A 211 -14.08 12.90 -6.46
N GLU A 212 -12.85 12.51 -6.77
CA GLU A 212 -12.14 12.98 -7.96
C GLU A 212 -12.60 12.24 -9.22
N LYS A 213 -12.23 12.77 -10.39
CA LYS A 213 -12.45 12.08 -11.66
C LYS A 213 -11.84 10.70 -11.63
N PRO A 214 -12.53 9.67 -12.13
CA PRO A 214 -12.03 8.30 -12.10
C PRO A 214 -10.75 8.12 -12.93
N ILE A 215 -9.96 7.12 -12.57
CA ILE A 215 -8.90 6.58 -13.42
C ILE A 215 -9.52 5.50 -14.29
N ILE A 216 -9.24 5.57 -15.58
CA ILE A 216 -9.65 4.55 -16.56
C ILE A 216 -8.40 3.80 -17.00
N ILE A 217 -8.41 2.49 -16.86
CA ILE A 217 -7.29 1.60 -17.19
C ILE A 217 -7.76 0.52 -18.17
N ASP A 218 -6.83 0.03 -18.96
CA ASP A 218 -7.00 -1.17 -19.78
C ASP A 218 -6.19 -2.30 -19.12
N ARG A 219 -6.90 -3.22 -18.47
CA ARG A 219 -6.29 -4.45 -17.91
C ARG A 219 -6.34 -5.52 -19.01
N LYS A 220 -5.30 -5.55 -19.83
CA LYS A 220 -5.10 -6.64 -20.81
C LYS A 220 -4.80 -7.96 -20.13
#